data_5694de3d079f6277e889c349680ea727
#
_entry.id   5694de3d079f6277e889c349680ea727
#
_cell.length_a   1.000
_cell.length_b   1.000
_cell.length_c   1.000
_cell.angle_alpha   90.00
_cell.angle_beta   90.00
_cell.angle_gamma   90.00
#
_symmetry.space_group_name_H-M   'P 1'
#
loop_
_entity.id
_entity.type
_entity.pdbx_description
1 polymer ?
#
loop_
_entity_poly.entity_id
_entity_poly.type
_entity_poly.pdbx_seq_one_letter_code
_entity_poly.pdbx_strand_id
1 'polypeptide(L)'
;MYHRPSPTSARNRYQSLDLVSRMEGASPHALVSILYEELERALDIASHAISSGQSTTANSQIARAQSILVALEGGLDFERGGDLAQTLGVVYRAMLRQLAKSGHDVAKIAEVRSGIAEMAQSWRALAG
;
A
#
# COMPACT_ATOMS: atom_id res chain seq x y z
N MET A 1 -17.33 10.76 30.23
CA MET A 1 -16.16 9.92 30.51
C MET A 1 -15.36 9.76 29.22
N TYR A 2 -14.05 10.02 29.25
CA TYR A 2 -13.22 9.98 28.07
C TYR A 2 -12.73 8.56 27.81
N HIS A 3 -12.89 8.11 26.58
CA HIS A 3 -12.40 6.83 26.14
C HIS A 3 -10.94 6.97 25.72
N ARG A 4 -10.04 6.21 26.33
CA ARG A 4 -8.64 6.20 25.92
C ARG A 4 -8.47 5.40 24.65
N PRO A 5 -7.85 5.97 23.59
CA PRO A 5 -7.56 5.19 22.40
C PRO A 5 -6.58 4.07 22.74
N SER A 6 -6.75 2.92 22.09
CA SER A 6 -5.83 1.81 22.26
C SER A 6 -4.45 2.18 21.71
N PRO A 7 -3.36 1.54 22.15
CA PRO A 7 -2.03 1.78 21.57
C PRO A 7 -2.00 1.58 20.06
N THR A 8 -2.76 0.61 19.54
CA THR A 8 -2.88 0.36 18.10
C THR A 8 -3.52 1.56 17.39
N SER A 9 -4.61 2.11 17.94
CA SER A 9 -5.27 3.28 17.37
C SER A 9 -4.37 4.51 17.36
N ALA A 10 -3.61 4.72 18.44
CA ALA A 10 -2.65 5.83 18.52
C ALA A 10 -1.55 5.67 17.47
N ARG A 11 -1.00 4.47 17.32
CA ARG A 11 0.02 4.16 16.32
C ARG A 11 -0.49 4.43 14.91
N ASN A 12 -1.70 3.97 14.58
CA ASN A 12 -2.30 4.18 13.28
C ASN A 12 -2.48 5.67 12.98
N ARG A 13 -2.85 6.43 13.99
CA ARG A 13 -3.03 7.88 13.84
C ARG A 13 -1.70 8.58 13.56
N TYR A 14 -0.64 8.21 14.27
CA TYR A 14 0.71 8.74 14.03
C TYR A 14 1.21 8.39 12.65
N GLN A 15 1.03 7.15 12.21
CA GLN A 15 1.42 6.72 10.87
C GLN A 15 0.70 7.52 9.79
N SER A 16 -0.60 7.77 9.96
CA SER A 16 -1.38 8.56 9.01
C SER A 16 -0.94 10.02 8.95
N LEU A 17 -0.65 10.63 10.10
CA LEU A 17 -0.15 12.00 10.15
C LEU A 17 1.24 12.12 9.54
N ASP A 18 2.13 11.17 9.81
CA ASP A 18 3.46 11.13 9.21
C ASP A 18 3.37 11.00 7.69
N LEU A 19 2.50 10.13 7.19
CA LEU A 19 2.29 9.96 5.77
C LEU A 19 1.79 11.26 5.12
N VAL A 20 0.78 11.90 5.69
CA VAL A 20 0.25 13.17 5.17
C VAL A 20 1.34 14.23 5.15
N SER A 21 2.12 14.35 6.22
CA SER A 21 3.22 15.30 6.31
C SER A 21 4.27 15.06 5.22
N ARG A 22 4.63 13.82 4.96
CA ARG A 22 5.58 13.46 3.90
C ARG A 22 5.04 13.78 2.52
N MET A 23 3.73 13.62 2.29
CA MET A 23 3.09 13.85 1.01
C MET A 23 2.94 15.32 0.67
N GLU A 24 2.80 16.20 1.65
CA GLU A 24 2.53 17.63 1.45
C GLU A 24 3.70 18.29 0.75
N GLY A 25 4.66 18.18 0.50
CA GLY A 25 5.71 18.87 -0.27
C GLY A 25 6.32 17.99 -1.36
N ALA A 26 5.76 16.82 -1.58
CA ALA A 26 6.34 15.86 -2.49
C ALA A 26 5.96 16.14 -3.95
N SER A 27 6.88 15.92 -4.88
CA SER A 27 6.57 15.90 -6.31
C SER A 27 5.66 14.73 -6.64
N PRO A 28 4.97 14.74 -7.81
CA PRO A 28 4.18 13.58 -8.22
C PRO A 28 4.97 12.27 -8.22
N HIS A 29 6.21 12.30 -8.68
CA HIS A 29 7.08 11.11 -8.67
C HIS A 29 7.35 10.64 -7.24
N ALA A 30 7.68 11.58 -6.35
CA ALA A 30 7.95 11.26 -4.95
C ALA A 30 6.70 10.74 -4.23
N LEU A 31 5.51 11.28 -4.55
CA LEU A 31 4.24 10.78 -3.99
C LEU A 31 4.04 9.30 -4.30
N VAL A 32 4.27 8.89 -5.54
CA VAL A 32 4.12 7.49 -5.92
C VAL A 32 5.13 6.63 -5.18
N SER A 33 6.38 7.09 -5.03
CA SER A 33 7.40 6.38 -4.26
C SER A 33 6.98 6.18 -2.81
N ILE A 34 6.41 7.20 -2.19
CA ILE A 34 5.91 7.13 -0.81
C ILE A 34 4.78 6.10 -0.70
N LEU A 35 3.85 6.11 -1.67
CA LEU A 35 2.75 5.15 -1.67
C LEU A 35 3.25 3.71 -1.82
N TYR A 36 4.25 3.47 -2.66
CA TYR A 36 4.87 2.14 -2.75
C TYR A 36 5.50 1.71 -1.43
N GLU A 37 6.22 2.60 -0.75
CA GLU A 37 6.82 2.29 0.55
C GLU A 37 5.75 1.92 1.59
N GLU A 38 4.68 2.69 1.65
CA GLU A 38 3.60 2.44 2.60
C GLU A 38 2.85 1.15 2.26
N LEU A 39 2.70 0.84 0.97
CA LEU A 39 2.10 -0.41 0.54
C LEU A 39 2.96 -1.61 0.96
N GLU A 40 4.26 -1.55 0.72
CA GLU A 40 5.20 -2.58 1.15
C GLU A 40 5.14 -2.79 2.67
N ARG A 41 5.12 -1.70 3.42
CA ARG A 41 5.03 -1.74 4.88
C ARG A 41 3.74 -2.40 5.35
N ALA A 42 2.60 -2.04 4.75
CA ALA A 42 1.31 -2.61 5.12
C ALA A 42 1.29 -4.13 4.89
N LEU A 43 1.82 -4.58 3.76
CA LEU A 43 1.88 -6.00 3.43
C LEU A 43 2.83 -6.76 4.37
N ASP A 44 3.96 -6.16 4.74
CA ASP A 44 4.90 -6.76 5.68
C ASP A 44 4.27 -6.91 7.07
N ILE A 45 3.59 -5.86 7.56
CA ILE A 45 2.90 -5.91 8.84
C ILE A 45 1.78 -6.95 8.82
N ALA A 46 1.01 -7.00 7.72
CA ALA A 46 -0.06 -7.98 7.57
C ALA A 46 0.48 -9.41 7.66
N SER A 47 1.56 -9.71 6.94
CA SER A 47 2.19 -11.04 6.97
C SER A 47 2.67 -11.40 8.36
N HIS A 48 3.32 -10.48 9.04
CA HIS A 48 3.79 -10.71 10.41
C HIS A 48 2.62 -10.94 11.37
N ALA A 49 1.57 -10.14 11.24
CA ALA A 49 0.37 -10.25 12.08
C ALA A 49 -0.32 -11.60 11.89
N ILE A 50 -0.42 -12.09 10.66
CA ILE A 50 -0.98 -13.42 10.37
C ILE A 50 -0.17 -14.50 11.09
N SER A 51 1.15 -14.44 10.94
CA SER A 51 2.05 -15.43 11.56
C SER A 51 2.02 -15.39 13.08
N SER A 52 1.66 -14.24 13.65
CA SER A 52 1.58 -14.05 15.11
C SER A 52 0.16 -14.22 15.66
N GLY A 53 -0.80 -14.59 14.83
CA GLY A 53 -2.18 -14.78 15.26
C GLY A 53 -2.95 -13.50 15.54
N GLN A 54 -2.50 -12.38 15.04
CA GLN A 54 -3.11 -11.06 15.24
C GLN A 54 -4.06 -10.72 14.09
N SER A 55 -5.24 -11.35 14.07
CA SER A 55 -6.19 -11.25 12.96
C SER A 55 -6.69 -9.83 12.70
N THR A 56 -6.97 -9.07 13.75
CA THR A 56 -7.47 -7.70 13.61
C THR A 56 -6.43 -6.80 12.94
N THR A 57 -5.18 -6.89 13.38
CA THR A 57 -4.09 -6.15 12.76
C THR A 57 -3.88 -6.57 11.31
N ALA A 58 -3.93 -7.87 11.03
CA ALA A 58 -3.81 -8.39 9.68
C ALA A 58 -4.89 -7.82 8.76
N ASN A 59 -6.15 -7.86 9.18
CA ASN A 59 -7.27 -7.34 8.41
C ASN A 59 -7.12 -5.83 8.15
N SER A 60 -6.73 -5.09 9.16
CA SER A 60 -6.54 -3.64 9.08
C SER A 60 -5.43 -3.29 8.06
N GLN A 61 -4.33 -4.02 8.08
CA GLN A 61 -3.22 -3.75 7.17
C GLN A 61 -3.49 -4.20 5.73
N ILE A 62 -4.22 -5.29 5.54
CA ILE A 62 -4.69 -5.69 4.22
C ILE A 62 -5.61 -4.63 3.64
N ALA A 63 -6.54 -4.11 4.43
CA ALA A 63 -7.44 -3.04 4.01
C ALA A 63 -6.66 -1.77 3.66
N ARG A 64 -5.62 -1.43 4.43
CA ARG A 64 -4.74 -0.31 4.14
C ARG A 64 -4.01 -0.51 2.80
N ALA A 65 -3.49 -1.70 2.56
CA ALA A 65 -2.82 -2.02 1.30
C ALA A 65 -3.77 -1.86 0.11
N GLN A 66 -5.01 -2.33 0.25
CA GLN A 66 -6.04 -2.17 -0.78
C GLN A 66 -6.35 -0.70 -1.04
N SER A 67 -6.46 0.11 0.01
CA SER A 67 -6.71 1.55 -0.13
C SER A 67 -5.56 2.26 -0.86
N ILE A 68 -4.33 1.87 -0.58
CA ILE A 68 -3.17 2.44 -1.27
C ILE A 68 -3.18 2.06 -2.75
N LEU A 69 -3.52 0.82 -3.08
CA LEU A 69 -3.63 0.38 -4.47
C LEU A 69 -4.72 1.15 -5.22
N VAL A 70 -5.86 1.40 -4.57
CA VAL A 70 -6.92 2.23 -5.14
C VAL A 70 -6.41 3.66 -5.40
N ALA A 71 -5.65 4.22 -4.48
CA ALA A 71 -5.07 5.55 -4.64
C ALA A 71 -4.07 5.59 -5.80
N LEU A 72 -3.23 4.56 -5.93
CA LEU A 72 -2.27 4.46 -7.03
C LEU A 72 -2.99 4.36 -8.38
N GLU A 73 -4.03 3.53 -8.47
CA GLU A 73 -4.83 3.43 -9.69
C GLU A 73 -5.53 4.74 -10.02
N GLY A 74 -6.15 5.37 -9.03
CA GLY A 74 -6.88 6.62 -9.22
C GLY A 74 -6.02 7.80 -9.62
N GLY A 75 -4.72 7.73 -9.34
CA GLY A 75 -3.77 8.78 -9.71
C GLY A 75 -3.17 8.62 -11.10
N LEU A 76 -3.48 7.55 -11.83
CA LEU A 76 -2.94 7.33 -13.16
C LEU A 76 -3.45 8.38 -14.15
N ASP A 77 -2.54 8.93 -14.94
CA ASP A 77 -2.85 9.87 -16.01
C ASP A 77 -2.72 9.13 -17.34
N PHE A 78 -3.86 8.69 -17.89
CA PHE A 78 -3.88 7.91 -19.11
C PHE A 78 -3.53 8.72 -20.35
N GLU A 79 -3.76 10.04 -20.31
CA GLU A 79 -3.41 10.90 -21.43
C GLU A 79 -1.89 11.07 -21.57
N ARG A 80 -1.22 11.34 -20.44
CA ARG A 80 0.24 11.55 -20.44
C ARG A 80 1.01 10.25 -20.35
N GLY A 81 0.48 9.26 -19.61
CA GLY A 81 1.14 8.00 -19.37
C GLY A 81 0.90 6.94 -20.45
N GLY A 82 -0.13 7.11 -21.27
CA GLY A 82 -0.42 6.21 -22.39
C GLY A 82 -0.44 4.74 -22.01
N ASP A 83 0.31 3.94 -22.76
CA ASP A 83 0.37 2.49 -22.56
C ASP A 83 0.90 2.08 -21.19
N LEU A 84 1.86 2.84 -20.65
CA LEU A 84 2.38 2.56 -19.31
C LEU A 84 1.30 2.70 -18.25
N ALA A 85 0.51 3.78 -18.30
CA ALA A 85 -0.57 3.99 -17.35
C ALA A 85 -1.63 2.90 -17.46
N GLN A 86 -1.96 2.47 -18.66
CA GLN A 86 -2.90 1.37 -18.88
C GLN A 86 -2.38 0.07 -18.28
N THR A 87 -1.11 -0.23 -18.51
CA THR A 87 -0.47 -1.44 -17.96
C THR A 87 -0.47 -1.41 -16.43
N LEU A 88 -0.10 -0.28 -15.84
CA LEU A 88 -0.11 -0.13 -14.39
C LEU A 88 -1.53 -0.30 -13.82
N GLY A 89 -2.53 0.25 -14.49
CA GLY A 89 -3.92 0.09 -14.07
C GLY A 89 -4.36 -1.37 -14.05
N VAL A 90 -3.98 -2.14 -15.06
CA VAL A 90 -4.27 -3.59 -15.11
C VAL A 90 -3.58 -4.30 -13.94
N VAL A 91 -2.33 -3.97 -13.67
CA VAL A 91 -1.55 -4.60 -12.59
C VAL A 91 -2.15 -4.26 -11.22
N TYR A 92 -2.48 -2.99 -10.97
CA TYR A 92 -3.07 -2.59 -9.69
C TYR A 92 -4.41 -3.28 -9.44
N ARG A 93 -5.26 -3.36 -10.46
CA ARG A 93 -6.55 -4.06 -10.34
C ARG A 93 -6.36 -5.56 -10.08
N ALA A 94 -5.37 -6.17 -10.73
CA ALA A 94 -5.04 -7.58 -10.49
C ALA A 94 -4.58 -7.81 -9.05
N MET A 95 -3.74 -6.93 -8.52
CA MET A 95 -3.28 -6.99 -7.13
C MET A 95 -4.42 -6.81 -6.13
N LEU A 96 -5.34 -5.89 -6.42
CA LEU A 96 -6.55 -5.71 -5.60
C LEU A 96 -7.38 -7.00 -5.54
N ARG A 97 -7.57 -7.67 -6.68
CA ARG A 97 -8.29 -8.95 -6.72
C ARG A 97 -7.54 -10.03 -5.95
N GLN A 98 -6.22 -10.08 -6.08
CA GLN A 98 -5.41 -11.05 -5.35
C GLN A 98 -5.53 -10.85 -3.84
N LEU A 99 -5.47 -9.61 -3.36
CA LEU A 99 -5.62 -9.30 -1.94
C LEU A 99 -7.03 -9.60 -1.43
N ALA A 100 -8.06 -9.34 -2.24
CA ALA A 100 -9.44 -9.65 -1.88
C ALA A 100 -9.65 -11.16 -1.68
N LYS A 101 -8.90 -11.99 -2.39
CA LYS A 101 -9.00 -13.45 -2.33
C LYS A 101 -7.99 -14.11 -1.41
N SER A 102 -6.98 -13.35 -0.94
CA SER A 102 -5.86 -13.94 -0.19
C SER A 102 -6.28 -14.44 1.19
N GLY A 103 -7.30 -13.84 1.80
CA GLY A 103 -7.60 -14.11 3.19
C GLY A 103 -6.33 -13.90 4.03
N HIS A 104 -6.02 -14.86 4.89
CA HIS A 104 -4.80 -14.82 5.70
C HIS A 104 -3.73 -15.81 5.18
N ASP A 105 -3.66 -15.97 3.86
CA ASP A 105 -2.62 -16.78 3.22
C ASP A 105 -1.38 -15.93 2.99
N VAL A 106 -0.36 -16.14 3.83
CA VAL A 106 0.91 -15.38 3.78
C VAL A 106 1.60 -15.51 2.41
N ALA A 107 1.53 -16.69 1.81
CA ALA A 107 2.17 -16.93 0.50
C ALA A 107 1.57 -16.04 -0.59
N LYS A 108 0.24 -15.90 -0.59
CA LYS A 108 -0.47 -15.04 -1.55
C LYS A 108 -0.16 -13.57 -1.33
N ILE A 109 -0.08 -13.15 -0.08
CA ILE A 109 0.30 -11.77 0.27
C ILE A 109 1.74 -11.50 -0.15
N ALA A 110 2.64 -12.47 0.04
CA ALA A 110 4.04 -12.35 -0.36
C ALA A 110 4.20 -12.21 -1.87
N GLU A 111 3.34 -12.85 -2.68
CA GLU A 111 3.37 -12.68 -4.14
C GLU A 111 3.05 -11.23 -4.53
N VAL A 112 2.04 -10.63 -3.92
CA VAL A 112 1.71 -9.23 -4.16
C VAL A 112 2.86 -8.33 -3.70
N ARG A 113 3.41 -8.61 -2.51
CA ARG A 113 4.53 -7.86 -1.94
C ARG A 113 5.75 -7.87 -2.87
N SER A 114 6.06 -9.02 -3.44
CA SER A 114 7.17 -9.18 -4.37
C SER A 114 6.97 -8.35 -5.65
N GLY A 115 5.76 -8.38 -6.20
CA GLY A 115 5.41 -7.58 -7.37
C GLY A 115 5.52 -6.08 -7.10
N ILE A 116 5.07 -5.64 -5.94
CA ILE A 116 5.19 -4.22 -5.54
C ILE A 116 6.66 -3.82 -5.38
N ALA A 117 7.48 -4.68 -4.79
CA ALA A 117 8.91 -4.39 -4.63
C ALA A 117 9.60 -4.17 -5.98
N GLU A 118 9.29 -4.99 -6.97
CA GLU A 118 9.83 -4.84 -8.32
C GLU A 118 9.37 -3.53 -8.97
N MET A 119 8.09 -3.21 -8.84
CA MET A 119 7.54 -1.96 -9.37
C MET A 119 8.16 -0.74 -8.69
N ALA A 120 8.31 -0.79 -7.37
CA ALA A 120 8.91 0.29 -6.61
C ALA A 120 10.35 0.55 -7.02
N GLN A 121 11.10 -0.52 -7.24
CA GLN A 121 12.49 -0.42 -7.68
C GLN A 121 12.58 0.23 -9.06
N SER A 122 11.75 -0.22 -10.00
CA SER A 122 11.70 0.36 -11.35
C SER A 122 11.28 1.82 -11.31
N TRP A 123 10.31 2.16 -10.48
CA TRP A 123 9.84 3.53 -10.33
C TRP A 123 10.94 4.46 -9.80
N ARG A 124 11.67 4.01 -8.78
CA ARG A 124 12.76 4.80 -8.20
C ARG A 124 13.91 5.04 -9.19
N ALA A 125 14.10 4.14 -10.14
CA ALA A 125 15.13 4.28 -11.18
C ALA A 125 14.76 5.32 -12.22
N LEU A 126 13.50 5.71 -12.34
CA LEU A 126 13.07 6.76 -13.25
C LEU A 126 13.42 8.13 -12.67
N ALA A 127 13.87 9.04 -13.52
CA ALA A 127 14.13 10.41 -13.11
C ALA A 127 12.83 11.07 -12.68
N GLY A 128 12.83 11.60 -11.48
CA GLY A 128 11.67 12.28 -10.90
C GLY A 128 11.39 13.64 -11.55
#